data_ea874ebedaf75e98e067c3ecac85c894
#
_entry.id   ea874ebedaf75e98e067c3ecac85c894
#
_cell.length_a   1.000
_cell.length_b   1.000
_cell.length_c   1.000
_cell.angle_alpha   90.00
_cell.angle_beta   90.00
_cell.angle_gamma   90.00
#
_symmetry.space_group_name_H-M   'P 1'
#
loop_
_entity.id
_entity.type
_entity.pdbx_description
1 polymer ?
#
loop_
_entity_poly.entity_id
_entity_poly.type
_entity_poly.pdbx_seq_one_letter_code
_entity_poly.pdbx_strand_id
1 'polypeptide(L)'
;MKKYRITVIALFIIGIAAFIVAFISRSKVNSFGERTNTECSTTERVFDYYGLLSSSETDELMDMIDKYQEKYGMDIAVVTYNENTDFSDIGVYDNSDNTYLTEMFCDYYRFGWEKWEPVTGESYREKSGTSIVLAIKWSDIPGQGDIWLCTSGRAQDRISDSKAEDIVNDGAEYLRDDPLKGIKVIINESADAMVGVMSGSLPGFVKILIGIGAALIITIIF
;
A
#
# COMPACT_ATOMS: atom_id res chain seq x y z
N MET A 1 -28.67 32.20 -34.91
CA MET A 1 -29.02 31.10 -33.98
C MET A 1 -28.38 29.73 -34.30
N LYS A 2 -28.43 29.24 -35.57
CA LYS A 2 -27.83 27.91 -35.89
C LYS A 2 -26.29 27.77 -35.62
N LYS A 3 -25.53 28.80 -35.94
CA LYS A 3 -24.05 28.79 -35.72
C LYS A 3 -23.68 28.70 -34.22
N TYR A 4 -24.40 29.36 -33.35
CA TYR A 4 -24.15 29.32 -31.91
C TYR A 4 -24.39 27.91 -31.32
N ARG A 5 -25.46 27.24 -31.77
CA ARG A 5 -25.75 25.87 -31.32
C ARG A 5 -24.67 24.86 -31.70
N ILE A 6 -24.09 25.00 -32.90
CA ILE A 6 -22.99 24.12 -33.36
C ILE A 6 -21.76 24.35 -32.50
N THR A 7 -21.41 25.59 -32.20
CA THR A 7 -20.23 25.89 -31.36
C THR A 7 -20.37 25.34 -29.94
N VAL A 8 -21.54 25.47 -29.34
CA VAL A 8 -21.82 24.94 -27.98
C VAL A 8 -21.73 23.42 -27.95
N ILE A 9 -22.28 22.73 -28.96
CA ILE A 9 -22.20 21.27 -29.06
C ILE A 9 -20.73 20.81 -29.23
N ALA A 10 -19.96 21.49 -30.06
CA ALA A 10 -18.55 21.17 -30.27
C ALA A 10 -17.74 21.33 -28.96
N LEU A 11 -17.94 22.39 -28.21
CA LEU A 11 -17.28 22.62 -26.94
C LEU A 11 -17.65 21.58 -25.87
N PHE A 12 -18.92 21.14 -25.86
CA PHE A 12 -19.38 20.09 -24.97
C PHE A 12 -18.73 18.72 -25.27
N ILE A 13 -18.62 18.39 -26.57
CA ILE A 13 -17.94 17.16 -27.03
C ILE A 13 -16.46 17.20 -26.64
N ILE A 14 -15.78 18.33 -26.81
CA ILE A 14 -14.38 18.51 -26.42
C ILE A 14 -14.22 18.35 -24.90
N GLY A 15 -15.14 18.91 -24.10
CA GLY A 15 -15.15 18.76 -22.65
C GLY A 15 -15.29 17.31 -22.20
N ILE A 16 -16.22 16.57 -22.80
CA ILE A 16 -16.41 15.13 -22.53
C ILE A 16 -15.16 14.34 -22.93
N ALA A 17 -14.59 14.59 -24.11
CA ALA A 17 -13.37 13.92 -24.55
C ALA A 17 -12.19 14.18 -23.61
N ALA A 18 -12.00 15.41 -23.16
CA ALA A 18 -10.99 15.77 -22.19
C ALA A 18 -11.20 15.07 -20.83
N PHE A 19 -12.46 14.96 -20.38
CA PHE A 19 -12.81 14.24 -19.15
C PHE A 19 -12.53 12.74 -19.27
N ILE A 20 -12.88 12.12 -20.41
CA ILE A 20 -12.59 10.70 -20.68
C ILE A 20 -11.09 10.45 -20.71
N VAL A 21 -10.30 11.32 -21.38
CA VAL A 21 -8.84 11.20 -21.41
C VAL A 21 -8.24 11.35 -20.00
N ALA A 22 -8.72 12.32 -19.22
CA ALA A 22 -8.27 12.50 -17.82
C ALA A 22 -8.62 11.28 -16.94
N PHE A 23 -9.81 10.71 -17.14
CA PHE A 23 -10.25 9.51 -16.42
C PHE A 23 -9.43 8.28 -16.78
N ILE A 24 -9.16 8.05 -18.09
CA ILE A 24 -8.31 6.95 -18.58
C ILE A 24 -6.86 7.14 -18.10
N SER A 25 -6.34 8.37 -18.13
CA SER A 25 -4.99 8.66 -17.64
C SER A 25 -4.91 8.39 -16.13
N ARG A 26 -5.94 8.71 -15.36
CA ARG A 26 -6.01 8.41 -13.93
C ARG A 26 -6.05 6.91 -13.66
N SER A 27 -6.82 6.14 -14.44
CA SER A 27 -6.85 4.68 -14.29
C SER A 27 -5.53 4.00 -14.65
N LYS A 28 -4.77 4.54 -15.61
CA LYS A 28 -3.44 4.03 -15.96
C LYS A 28 -2.37 4.38 -14.92
N VAL A 29 -2.47 5.54 -14.27
CA VAL A 29 -1.56 5.93 -13.18
C VAL A 29 -1.78 5.07 -11.93
N ASN A 30 -2.99 4.53 -11.76
CA ASN A 30 -3.32 3.61 -10.67
C ASN A 30 -3.06 2.13 -11.01
N SER A 31 -2.61 1.79 -12.22
CA SER A 31 -2.12 0.44 -12.49
C SER A 31 -0.70 0.31 -11.92
N PHE A 32 -0.62 -0.26 -10.76
CA PHE A 32 0.63 -0.76 -10.22
C PHE A 32 1.01 -1.96 -11.06
N GLY A 33 1.94 -2.03 -11.88
CA GLY A 33 2.30 -3.17 -12.72
C GLY A 33 2.06 -4.54 -12.09
N GLU A 34 2.25 -5.59 -12.83
CA GLU A 34 2.23 -6.95 -12.28
C GLU A 34 3.24 -7.06 -11.14
N ARG A 35 2.95 -7.92 -10.17
CA ARG A 35 3.89 -8.26 -9.10
C ARG A 35 5.13 -8.85 -9.73
N THR A 36 6.26 -8.20 -9.53
CA THR A 36 7.55 -8.60 -10.10
C THR A 36 8.34 -9.49 -9.15
N ASN A 37 7.94 -9.57 -7.88
CA ASN A 37 8.57 -10.43 -6.89
C ASN A 37 8.31 -11.92 -7.23
N THR A 38 9.30 -12.58 -7.77
CA THR A 38 9.30 -14.01 -8.09
C THR A 38 10.16 -14.83 -7.14
N GLU A 39 10.86 -14.19 -6.21
CA GLU A 39 11.84 -14.81 -5.33
C GLU A 39 11.30 -15.12 -3.93
N CYS A 40 10.06 -14.72 -3.62
CA CYS A 40 9.45 -15.01 -2.33
C CYS A 40 9.42 -16.52 -2.06
N SER A 41 10.01 -16.94 -0.96
CA SER A 41 10.21 -18.36 -0.62
C SER A 41 9.00 -19.01 0.05
N THR A 42 7.97 -18.25 0.35
CA THR A 42 6.76 -18.72 1.04
C THR A 42 5.48 -18.19 0.41
N THR A 43 4.40 -18.96 0.53
CA THR A 43 3.04 -18.52 0.22
C THR A 43 2.32 -17.96 1.45
N GLU A 44 2.85 -18.18 2.63
CA GLU A 44 2.31 -17.65 3.87
C GLU A 44 2.49 -16.13 3.93
N ARG A 45 1.48 -15.44 4.44
CA ARG A 45 1.45 -13.98 4.57
C ARG A 45 1.09 -13.52 5.97
N VAL A 46 0.54 -14.41 6.79
CA VAL A 46 0.16 -14.15 8.18
C VAL A 46 0.90 -15.13 9.06
N PHE A 47 1.87 -14.64 9.79
CA PHE A 47 2.75 -15.38 10.70
C PHE A 47 2.35 -15.04 12.13
N ASP A 48 1.33 -15.71 12.61
CA ASP A 48 0.76 -15.44 13.94
C ASP A 48 1.42 -16.32 15.01
N TYR A 49 2.69 -16.01 15.33
CA TYR A 49 3.44 -16.77 16.35
C TYR A 49 2.91 -16.57 17.76
N TYR A 50 2.26 -15.45 18.03
CA TYR A 50 1.68 -15.22 19.34
C TYR A 50 0.27 -15.84 19.51
N GLY A 51 -0.43 -16.08 18.42
CA GLY A 51 -1.80 -16.62 18.45
C GLY A 51 -2.85 -15.56 18.76
N LEU A 52 -2.71 -14.36 18.19
CA LEU A 52 -3.69 -13.28 18.30
C LEU A 52 -4.98 -13.58 17.52
N LEU A 53 -4.86 -14.36 16.46
CA LEU A 53 -5.94 -14.61 15.52
C LEU A 53 -6.43 -16.06 15.63
N SER A 54 -7.73 -16.28 15.49
CA SER A 54 -8.27 -17.59 15.21
C SER A 54 -7.94 -18.03 13.77
N SER A 55 -8.04 -19.34 13.49
CA SER A 55 -7.79 -19.85 12.12
C SER A 55 -8.68 -19.17 11.07
N SER A 56 -9.96 -18.90 11.40
CA SER A 56 -10.87 -18.22 10.47
C SER A 56 -10.50 -16.75 10.24
N GLU A 57 -9.96 -16.08 11.23
CA GLU A 57 -9.47 -14.69 11.12
C GLU A 57 -8.17 -14.64 10.32
N THR A 58 -7.30 -15.62 10.50
CA THR A 58 -6.09 -15.78 9.68
C THR A 58 -6.45 -15.98 8.21
N ASP A 59 -7.40 -16.88 7.90
CA ASP A 59 -7.86 -17.10 6.53
C ASP A 59 -8.48 -15.84 5.92
N GLU A 60 -9.30 -15.12 6.69
CA GLU A 60 -9.90 -13.85 6.24
C GLU A 60 -8.85 -12.78 5.94
N LEU A 61 -7.82 -12.68 6.77
CA LEU A 61 -6.72 -11.75 6.58
C LEU A 61 -5.86 -12.14 5.38
N MET A 62 -5.57 -13.43 5.19
CA MET A 62 -4.87 -13.95 4.01
C MET A 62 -5.61 -13.60 2.72
N ASP A 63 -6.92 -13.85 2.66
CA ASP A 63 -7.76 -13.51 1.50
C ASP A 63 -7.73 -12.01 1.17
N MET A 64 -7.67 -11.16 2.18
CA MET A 64 -7.56 -9.71 1.99
C MET A 64 -6.18 -9.33 1.47
N ILE A 65 -5.13 -9.88 2.04
CA ILE A 65 -3.74 -9.64 1.63
C ILE A 65 -3.54 -10.07 0.17
N ASP A 66 -4.01 -11.24 -0.22
CA ASP A 66 -3.87 -11.75 -1.59
C ASP A 66 -4.52 -10.82 -2.61
N LYS A 67 -5.71 -10.30 -2.32
CA LYS A 67 -6.39 -9.29 -3.17
C LYS A 67 -5.57 -8.02 -3.32
N TYR A 68 -4.91 -7.58 -2.25
CA TYR A 68 -4.07 -6.38 -2.29
C TYR A 68 -2.74 -6.64 -3.00
N GLN A 69 -2.14 -7.80 -2.81
CA GLN A 69 -0.93 -8.20 -3.53
C GLN A 69 -1.17 -8.23 -5.05
N GLU A 70 -2.28 -8.82 -5.48
CA GLU A 70 -2.68 -8.83 -6.88
C GLU A 70 -2.96 -7.42 -7.41
N LYS A 71 -3.74 -6.63 -6.66
CA LYS A 71 -4.15 -5.28 -7.07
C LYS A 71 -2.99 -4.30 -7.17
N TYR A 72 -2.03 -4.37 -6.25
CA TYR A 72 -0.97 -3.37 -6.12
C TYR A 72 0.41 -3.88 -6.58
N GLY A 73 0.51 -5.14 -6.97
CA GLY A 73 1.76 -5.75 -7.44
C GLY A 73 2.87 -5.68 -6.40
N MET A 74 2.55 -5.99 -5.12
CA MET A 74 3.49 -5.90 -4.00
C MET A 74 3.35 -7.10 -3.08
N ASP A 75 4.35 -7.33 -2.24
CA ASP A 75 4.21 -8.28 -1.14
C ASP A 75 3.65 -7.60 0.10
N ILE A 76 2.76 -8.29 0.80
CA ILE A 76 2.27 -7.88 2.11
C ILE A 76 2.42 -9.06 3.05
N ALA A 77 2.99 -8.83 4.24
CA ALA A 77 3.05 -9.82 5.30
C ALA A 77 2.75 -9.20 6.66
N VAL A 78 2.20 -10.02 7.54
CA VAL A 78 1.93 -9.68 8.94
C VAL A 78 2.63 -10.70 9.82
N VAL A 79 3.38 -10.25 10.81
CA VAL A 79 3.99 -11.09 11.83
C VAL A 79 3.59 -10.61 13.21
N THR A 80 3.02 -11.50 14.01
CA THR A 80 2.70 -11.25 15.43
C THR A 80 3.58 -12.12 16.32
N TYR A 81 4.12 -11.56 17.37
CA TYR A 81 5.07 -12.25 18.23
C TYR A 81 5.15 -11.60 19.61
N ASN A 82 5.90 -12.21 20.54
CA ASN A 82 6.24 -11.63 21.82
C ASN A 82 7.75 -11.79 22.10
N GLU A 83 8.17 -11.32 23.26
CA GLU A 83 9.58 -11.39 23.68
C GLU A 83 10.14 -12.82 23.75
N ASN A 84 9.28 -13.84 23.92
CA ASN A 84 9.68 -15.24 24.04
C ASN A 84 9.62 -15.99 22.70
N THR A 85 9.21 -15.36 21.62
CA THR A 85 9.15 -15.99 20.30
C THR A 85 10.58 -16.24 19.79
N ASP A 86 10.86 -17.48 19.42
CA ASP A 86 12.15 -17.88 18.86
C ASP A 86 12.18 -17.65 17.35
N PHE A 87 13.12 -16.81 16.91
CA PHE A 87 13.38 -16.51 15.52
C PHE A 87 14.79 -16.95 15.08
N SER A 88 15.40 -17.87 15.81
CA SER A 88 16.75 -18.38 15.49
C SER A 88 16.84 -18.99 14.10
N ASP A 89 15.75 -19.59 13.61
CA ASP A 89 15.67 -20.18 12.26
C ASP A 89 15.85 -19.14 11.14
N ILE A 90 15.50 -17.88 11.39
CA ILE A 90 15.71 -16.77 10.47
C ILE A 90 16.94 -15.91 10.84
N GLY A 91 17.74 -16.38 11.80
CA GLY A 91 18.98 -15.71 12.23
C GLY A 91 18.79 -14.55 13.21
N VAL A 92 17.61 -14.41 13.80
CA VAL A 92 17.34 -13.40 14.83
C VAL A 92 17.41 -14.03 16.21
N TYR A 93 18.40 -13.62 17.00
CA TYR A 93 18.65 -14.14 18.35
C TYR A 93 18.19 -13.15 19.43
N ASP A 94 17.89 -11.92 19.04
CA ASP A 94 17.33 -10.87 19.89
C ASP A 94 16.21 -10.15 19.13
N ASN A 95 14.98 -10.32 19.57
CA ASN A 95 13.79 -9.73 18.97
C ASN A 95 13.35 -8.44 19.68
N SER A 96 14.26 -7.80 20.42
CA SER A 96 14.00 -6.50 21.07
C SER A 96 13.95 -5.34 20.06
N ASP A 97 14.65 -5.46 18.94
CA ASP A 97 14.67 -4.48 17.85
C ASP A 97 13.76 -4.92 16.70
N ASN A 98 12.59 -4.28 16.58
CA ASN A 98 11.61 -4.57 15.54
C ASN A 98 12.11 -4.26 14.13
N THR A 99 12.98 -3.25 13.98
CA THR A 99 13.58 -2.90 12.68
C THR A 99 14.45 -4.04 12.19
N TYR A 100 15.37 -4.50 13.04
CA TYR A 100 16.26 -5.62 12.73
C TYR A 100 15.47 -6.90 12.45
N LEU A 101 14.48 -7.22 13.28
CA LEU A 101 13.62 -8.39 13.08
C LEU A 101 12.92 -8.34 11.72
N THR A 102 12.27 -7.22 11.36
CA THR A 102 11.55 -7.11 10.09
C THR A 102 12.47 -7.14 8.89
N GLU A 103 13.67 -6.58 8.99
CA GLU A 103 14.67 -6.70 7.92
C GLU A 103 15.10 -8.15 7.70
N MET A 104 15.46 -8.86 8.77
CA MET A 104 15.82 -10.27 8.70
C MET A 104 14.67 -11.16 8.20
N PHE A 105 13.45 -10.84 8.62
CA PHE A 105 12.24 -11.52 8.17
C PHE A 105 12.01 -11.34 6.66
N CYS A 106 12.14 -10.11 6.17
CA CYS A 106 12.07 -9.80 4.74
C CYS A 106 13.16 -10.53 3.95
N ASP A 107 14.37 -10.58 4.49
CA ASP A 107 15.51 -11.22 3.82
C ASP A 107 15.35 -12.74 3.76
N TYR A 108 14.92 -13.37 4.84
CA TYR A 108 14.72 -14.82 4.91
C TYR A 108 13.61 -15.31 3.96
N TYR A 109 12.46 -14.64 3.99
CA TYR A 109 11.32 -14.99 3.13
C TYR A 109 11.35 -14.29 1.76
N ARG A 110 12.29 -13.39 1.55
CA ARG A 110 12.49 -12.63 0.31
C ARG A 110 11.28 -11.78 -0.07
N PHE A 111 10.64 -11.14 0.91
CA PHE A 111 9.59 -10.17 0.63
C PHE A 111 10.15 -8.93 -0.04
N GLY A 112 9.53 -8.48 -1.14
CA GLY A 112 9.99 -7.36 -1.94
C GLY A 112 11.23 -7.66 -2.79
N TRP A 113 11.57 -8.93 -3.02
CA TRP A 113 12.69 -9.28 -3.87
C TRP A 113 12.23 -9.53 -5.30
N GLU A 114 12.77 -8.77 -6.25
CA GLU A 114 12.58 -8.98 -7.68
C GLU A 114 13.60 -9.98 -8.23
N LYS A 115 13.24 -10.65 -9.31
CA LYS A 115 14.16 -11.55 -10.00
C LYS A 115 15.39 -10.76 -10.45
N TRP A 116 16.54 -11.15 -9.94
CA TRP A 116 17.81 -10.54 -10.27
C TRP A 116 18.42 -11.24 -11.49
N GLU A 117 18.78 -10.48 -12.53
CA GLU A 117 19.70 -10.93 -13.56
C GLU A 117 21.09 -10.39 -13.24
N PRO A 118 22.12 -11.26 -13.11
CA PRO A 118 23.47 -10.81 -12.76
C PRO A 118 24.04 -9.95 -13.89
N VAL A 119 24.13 -8.66 -13.68
CA VAL A 119 25.01 -7.81 -14.47
C VAL A 119 26.41 -8.00 -13.91
N THR A 120 27.20 -8.85 -14.61
CA THR A 120 28.65 -9.00 -14.48
C THR A 120 29.29 -8.60 -13.16
N GLY A 121 29.40 -9.56 -12.24
CA GLY A 121 30.56 -9.64 -11.33
C GLY A 121 30.41 -9.07 -9.94
N GLU A 122 29.34 -8.38 -9.58
CA GLU A 122 29.12 -7.91 -8.22
C GLU A 122 27.71 -8.30 -7.74
N SER A 123 27.67 -9.03 -6.63
CA SER A 123 26.43 -9.48 -5.99
C SER A 123 25.82 -8.35 -5.15
N TYR A 124 25.27 -7.34 -5.78
CA TYR A 124 24.38 -6.41 -5.11
C TYR A 124 22.95 -6.96 -5.15
N ARG A 125 22.46 -7.33 -3.98
CA ARG A 125 21.05 -7.67 -3.77
C ARG A 125 20.27 -6.38 -3.68
N GLU A 126 19.81 -5.84 -4.80
CA GLU A 126 18.86 -4.74 -4.75
C GLU A 126 17.47 -5.30 -4.42
N LYS A 127 16.95 -4.92 -3.25
CA LYS A 127 15.53 -5.03 -2.93
C LYS A 127 14.81 -3.97 -3.77
N SER A 128 14.60 -4.26 -5.06
CA SER A 128 13.90 -3.32 -5.95
C SER A 128 12.39 -3.48 -5.89
N GLY A 129 11.92 -4.59 -5.34
CA GLY A 129 10.51 -4.92 -5.23
C GLY A 129 9.79 -4.19 -4.11
N THR A 130 8.49 -4.07 -4.28
CA THR A 130 7.62 -3.38 -3.34
C THR A 130 7.11 -4.35 -2.29
N SER A 131 7.29 -4.03 -1.01
CA SER A 131 6.71 -4.78 0.09
C SER A 131 6.22 -3.90 1.24
N ILE A 132 5.29 -4.45 2.01
CA ILE A 132 4.81 -3.94 3.29
C ILE A 132 4.83 -5.10 4.27
N VAL A 133 5.59 -4.98 5.35
CA VAL A 133 5.62 -5.97 6.42
C VAL A 133 5.23 -5.29 7.72
N LEU A 134 4.14 -5.78 8.31
CA LEU A 134 3.64 -5.32 9.60
C LEU A 134 4.10 -6.28 10.69
N ALA A 135 4.93 -5.80 11.61
CA ALA A 135 5.37 -6.53 12.79
C ALA A 135 4.64 -6.01 14.04
N ILE A 136 4.04 -6.91 14.79
CA ILE A 136 3.33 -6.60 16.03
C ILE A 136 3.97 -7.40 17.16
N LYS A 137 4.75 -6.72 17.99
CA LYS A 137 5.26 -7.28 19.23
C LYS A 137 4.21 -7.15 20.32
N TRP A 138 3.58 -8.26 20.66
CA TRP A 138 2.53 -8.26 21.65
C TRP A 138 3.08 -8.30 23.08
N SER A 139 2.42 -7.59 23.97
CA SER A 139 2.65 -7.68 25.41
C SER A 139 1.32 -7.73 26.14
N ASP A 140 1.21 -8.61 27.14
CA ASP A 140 0.03 -8.67 28.02
C ASP A 140 -0.07 -7.44 28.92
N ILE A 141 1.03 -6.69 29.05
CA ILE A 141 1.07 -5.44 29.81
C ILE A 141 0.66 -4.29 28.89
N PRO A 142 -0.43 -3.55 29.22
CA PRO A 142 -0.85 -2.40 28.43
C PRO A 142 0.27 -1.37 28.25
N GLY A 143 0.48 -0.93 27.00
CA GLY A 143 1.49 0.08 26.66
C GLY A 143 2.92 -0.44 26.53
N GLN A 144 3.15 -1.75 26.63
CA GLN A 144 4.48 -2.36 26.44
C GLN A 144 4.61 -3.11 25.09
N GLY A 145 3.54 -3.25 24.33
CA GLY A 145 3.60 -3.77 22.97
C GLY A 145 4.21 -2.74 22.01
N ASP A 146 4.68 -3.21 20.87
CA ASP A 146 5.24 -2.35 19.83
C ASP A 146 4.73 -2.79 18.45
N ILE A 147 4.58 -1.83 17.54
CA ILE A 147 4.08 -2.08 16.19
C ILE A 147 5.04 -1.39 15.23
N TRP A 148 5.49 -2.14 14.23
CA TRP A 148 6.40 -1.64 13.23
C TRP A 148 5.86 -1.92 11.82
N LEU A 149 5.81 -0.88 10.98
CA LEU A 149 5.42 -0.97 9.59
C LEU A 149 6.65 -0.75 8.72
N CYS A 150 7.21 -1.85 8.21
CA CYS A 150 8.35 -1.82 7.31
C CYS A 150 7.86 -1.74 5.85
N THR A 151 8.43 -0.83 5.08
CA THR A 151 8.08 -0.64 3.67
C THR A 151 9.32 -0.67 2.79
N SER A 152 9.20 -1.20 1.57
CA SER A 152 10.27 -1.20 0.59
C SER A 152 9.77 -0.83 -0.81
N GLY A 153 10.71 -0.45 -1.68
CA GLY A 153 10.43 -0.08 -3.06
C GLY A 153 9.41 1.05 -3.15
N ARG A 154 8.40 0.91 -4.00
CA ARG A 154 7.36 1.95 -4.19
C ARG A 154 6.53 2.24 -2.93
N ALA A 155 6.45 1.29 -2.00
CA ALA A 155 5.76 1.53 -0.73
C ALA A 155 6.51 2.55 0.12
N GLN A 156 7.83 2.47 0.18
CA GLN A 156 8.66 3.43 0.88
C GLN A 156 8.56 4.85 0.30
N ASP A 157 8.43 4.97 -1.03
CA ASP A 157 8.22 6.26 -1.70
C ASP A 157 6.86 6.90 -1.38
N ARG A 158 5.86 6.09 -1.01
CA ARG A 158 4.48 6.51 -0.80
C ARG A 158 4.08 6.65 0.66
N ILE A 159 4.69 5.87 1.51
CA ILE A 159 4.45 5.83 2.95
C ILE A 159 5.71 6.36 3.64
N SER A 160 5.72 7.68 3.89
CA SER A 160 6.79 8.30 4.70
C SER A 160 6.71 7.83 6.16
N ASP A 161 7.77 7.99 6.94
CA ASP A 161 7.81 7.61 8.34
C ASP A 161 6.63 8.20 9.14
N SER A 162 6.35 9.49 8.96
CA SER A 162 5.19 10.14 9.62
C SER A 162 3.85 9.52 9.19
N LYS A 163 3.71 9.13 7.92
CA LYS A 163 2.49 8.48 7.44
C LYS A 163 2.38 7.05 7.96
N ALA A 164 3.50 6.34 8.08
CA ALA A 164 3.54 5.01 8.70
C ALA A 164 3.12 5.07 10.16
N GLU A 165 3.60 6.08 10.91
CA GLU A 165 3.21 6.33 12.29
C GLU A 165 1.71 6.61 12.42
N ASP A 166 1.14 7.47 11.57
CA ASP A 166 -0.30 7.74 11.56
C ASP A 166 -1.11 6.45 11.31
N ILE A 167 -0.74 5.67 10.29
CA ILE A 167 -1.39 4.40 9.94
C ILE A 167 -1.34 3.40 11.10
N VAL A 168 -0.19 3.26 11.72
CA VAL A 168 0.01 2.37 12.87
C VAL A 168 -0.86 2.81 14.05
N ASN A 169 -0.89 4.11 14.35
CA ASN A 169 -1.69 4.65 15.45
C ASN A 169 -3.19 4.42 15.25
N ASP A 170 -3.70 4.62 14.02
CA ASP A 170 -5.11 4.40 13.70
C ASP A 170 -5.53 2.92 13.90
N GLY A 171 -4.67 1.97 13.56
CA GLY A 171 -4.95 0.55 13.81
C GLY A 171 -4.71 0.12 15.26
N ALA A 172 -3.74 0.73 15.95
CA ALA A 172 -3.39 0.39 17.33
C ALA A 172 -4.56 0.60 18.31
N GLU A 173 -5.47 1.55 18.01
CA GLU A 173 -6.68 1.79 18.81
C GLU A 173 -7.57 0.54 18.95
N TYR A 174 -7.53 -0.37 17.96
CA TYR A 174 -8.37 -1.56 17.93
C TYR A 174 -7.67 -2.83 18.40
N LEU A 175 -6.32 -2.90 18.29
CA LEU A 175 -5.58 -4.15 18.46
C LEU A 175 -5.84 -4.89 19.77
N ARG A 176 -6.15 -4.18 20.85
CA ARG A 176 -6.39 -4.81 22.14
C ARG A 176 -7.75 -5.51 22.24
N ASP A 177 -8.77 -4.91 21.67
CA ASP A 177 -10.14 -5.38 21.77
C ASP A 177 -10.53 -6.27 20.57
N ASP A 178 -9.94 -6.02 19.40
CA ASP A 178 -10.20 -6.67 18.14
C ASP A 178 -8.90 -6.66 17.28
N PRO A 179 -8.01 -7.64 17.50
CA PRO A 179 -6.74 -7.70 16.78
C PRO A 179 -6.90 -7.76 15.26
N LEU A 180 -7.84 -8.53 14.76
CA LEU A 180 -8.12 -8.64 13.34
C LEU A 180 -8.50 -7.27 12.75
N LYS A 181 -9.37 -6.53 13.41
CA LYS A 181 -9.78 -5.19 12.98
C LYS A 181 -8.60 -4.23 12.96
N GLY A 182 -7.77 -4.21 14.00
CA GLY A 182 -6.58 -3.37 14.07
C GLY A 182 -5.62 -3.64 12.93
N ILE A 183 -5.30 -4.90 12.68
CA ILE A 183 -4.44 -5.33 11.57
C ILE A 183 -5.04 -4.90 10.23
N LYS A 184 -6.34 -5.12 10.03
CA LYS A 184 -7.03 -4.72 8.79
C LYS A 184 -7.02 -3.22 8.55
N VAL A 185 -7.16 -2.40 9.58
CA VAL A 185 -7.05 -0.94 9.47
C VAL A 185 -5.67 -0.57 8.95
N ILE A 186 -4.59 -1.08 9.57
CA ILE A 186 -3.21 -0.79 9.15
C ILE A 186 -2.98 -1.22 7.70
N ILE A 187 -3.37 -2.43 7.31
CA ILE A 187 -3.17 -2.94 5.96
C ILE A 187 -4.01 -2.16 4.93
N ASN A 188 -5.26 -1.84 5.24
CA ASN A 188 -6.13 -1.05 4.36
C ASN A 188 -5.58 0.34 4.11
N GLU A 189 -5.17 1.06 5.16
CA GLU A 189 -4.62 2.40 5.02
C GLU A 189 -3.27 2.41 4.32
N SER A 190 -2.44 1.38 4.57
CA SER A 190 -1.20 1.18 3.82
C SER A 190 -1.47 0.97 2.33
N ALA A 191 -2.46 0.13 2.00
CA ALA A 191 -2.89 -0.11 0.62
C ALA A 191 -3.48 1.15 -0.04
N ASP A 192 -4.26 1.93 0.70
CA ASP A 192 -4.82 3.21 0.21
C ASP A 192 -3.73 4.26 -0.01
N ALA A 193 -2.70 4.29 0.83
CA ALA A 193 -1.52 5.13 0.61
C ALA A 193 -0.79 4.78 -0.69
N MET A 194 -0.79 3.51 -1.10
CA MET A 194 -0.25 3.08 -2.38
C MET A 194 -1.02 3.67 -3.58
N VAL A 195 -2.34 3.80 -3.48
CA VAL A 195 -3.16 4.40 -4.57
C VAL A 195 -2.73 5.83 -4.86
N GLY A 196 -1.99 6.46 -3.93
CA GLY A 196 -1.64 7.85 -4.01
C GLY A 196 -2.93 8.64 -4.22
N VAL A 197 -3.49 9.19 -3.20
CA VAL A 197 -4.30 10.37 -3.42
C VAL A 197 -3.42 11.25 -4.29
N MET A 198 -3.77 11.44 -5.58
CA MET A 198 -3.34 12.65 -6.26
C MET A 198 -3.99 13.80 -5.46
N SER A 199 -3.45 14.08 -4.29
CA SER A 199 -3.59 15.38 -3.65
C SER A 199 -2.74 16.39 -4.41
N GLY A 200 -2.30 16.02 -5.60
CA GLY A 200 -1.85 16.89 -6.64
C GLY A 200 -3.09 17.52 -7.23
N SER A 201 -3.31 18.79 -6.93
CA SER A 201 -4.21 19.67 -7.67
C SER A 201 -4.36 19.18 -9.10
N LEU A 202 -5.62 18.98 -9.55
CA LEU A 202 -5.98 18.74 -10.96
C LEU A 202 -4.96 19.47 -11.85
N PRO A 203 -4.34 18.80 -12.84
CA PRO A 203 -3.39 19.45 -13.72
C PRO A 203 -3.92 20.82 -14.13
N GLY A 204 -3.07 21.86 -14.12
CA GLY A 204 -3.53 23.23 -14.29
C GLY A 204 -4.47 23.43 -15.49
N PHE A 205 -4.25 22.67 -16.57
CA PHE A 205 -5.16 22.69 -17.73
C PHE A 205 -6.55 22.10 -17.44
N VAL A 206 -6.70 21.14 -16.53
CA VAL A 206 -8.00 20.56 -16.13
C VAL A 206 -8.78 21.55 -15.28
N LYS A 207 -8.09 22.28 -14.39
CA LYS A 207 -8.72 23.41 -13.63
C LYS A 207 -9.22 24.49 -14.57
N ILE A 208 -8.42 24.82 -15.60
CA ILE A 208 -8.81 25.81 -16.62
C ILE A 208 -10.03 25.30 -17.41
N LEU A 209 -10.06 24.02 -17.81
CA LEU A 209 -11.19 23.45 -18.55
C LEU A 209 -12.48 23.42 -17.71
N ILE A 210 -12.38 23.09 -16.42
CA ILE A 210 -13.53 23.14 -15.50
C ILE A 210 -14.00 24.59 -15.33
N GLY A 211 -13.10 25.55 -15.20
CA GLY A 211 -13.41 26.98 -15.10
C GLY A 211 -14.11 27.50 -16.36
N ILE A 212 -13.60 27.16 -17.54
CA ILE A 212 -14.22 27.52 -18.83
C ILE A 212 -15.60 26.86 -19.00
N GLY A 213 -15.74 25.59 -18.62
CA GLY A 213 -17.01 24.87 -18.67
C GLY A 213 -18.06 25.49 -17.75
N ALA A 214 -17.69 25.85 -16.54
CA ALA A 214 -18.59 26.55 -15.61
C ALA A 214 -18.99 27.94 -16.10
N ALA A 215 -18.08 28.72 -16.65
CA ALA A 215 -18.34 30.03 -17.22
C ALA A 215 -19.31 29.96 -18.41
N LEU A 216 -19.14 28.95 -19.28
CA LEU A 216 -20.04 28.71 -20.42
C LEU A 216 -21.45 28.31 -19.99
N ILE A 217 -21.59 27.50 -18.94
CA ILE A 217 -22.92 27.13 -18.39
C ILE A 217 -23.61 28.37 -17.87
N ILE A 218 -22.91 29.23 -17.14
CA ILE A 218 -23.49 30.51 -16.63
C ILE A 218 -23.92 31.41 -17.77
N THR A 219 -23.12 31.51 -18.83
CA THR A 219 -23.45 32.37 -20.00
C THR A 219 -24.64 31.87 -20.82
N ILE A 220 -24.99 30.58 -20.73
CA ILE A 220 -26.12 29.98 -21.43
C ILE A 220 -27.43 30.14 -20.64
N ILE A 221 -27.33 30.22 -19.31
CA ILE A 221 -28.48 30.31 -18.41
C ILE A 221 -28.97 31.76 -18.28
N PHE A 222 -28.11 32.75 -18.48
CA PHE A 222 -28.40 34.17 -18.46
C PHE A 222 -28.34 34.79 -19.86
#